data_808ae2a3c40b7199414a6afc76f3084e
#
_entry.id   808ae2a3c40b7199414a6afc76f3084e
#
_cell.length_a   1.000
_cell.length_b   1.000
_cell.length_c   1.000
_cell.angle_alpha   90.00
_cell.angle_beta   90.00
_cell.angle_gamma   90.00
#
_symmetry.space_group_name_H-M   'P 1'
#
loop_
_entity.id
_entity.type
_entity.pdbx_description
1 polymer ?
#
loop_
_entity_poly.entity_id
_entity_poly.type
_entity_poly.pdbx_seq_one_letter_code
_entity_poly.pdbx_strand_id
1 'polypeptide(L)'
;GATLGSIEEPARWQHALVTVFRGLGNSTVALTLAAVVALATLARQRGVDRDQMKSTVQGALMGGGVIILITAAGGALGAVLQQTGIGSRIEELATAHRIAVLPLAFVVTSMVRTAQGSATVSMITAVGILSGFADPGVLGFHPVYLALAIGCGSKPIPWMNDSGFWVVGRMSGLTEAETLKTFSAELTVRGIAGMTVVMVCAKVLPLV
;
A
#
# COMPACT_ATOMS: atom_id res chain seq x y z
N GLY A 1 43.08 -32.00 -0.39
CA GLY A 1 41.82 -32.47 -0.92
C GLY A 1 40.72 -32.29 0.13
N ALA A 2 40.06 -31.13 0.18
CA ALA A 2 38.86 -30.96 0.99
C ALA A 2 37.69 -31.43 0.12
N THR A 3 37.05 -32.53 0.51
CA THR A 3 35.78 -32.99 -0.04
C THR A 3 34.70 -31.98 0.33
N LEU A 4 34.31 -31.18 -0.65
CA LEU A 4 33.06 -30.42 -0.57
C LEU A 4 31.94 -31.47 -0.45
N GLY A 5 31.31 -31.52 0.71
CA GLY A 5 30.16 -32.36 0.97
C GLY A 5 29.10 -32.13 -0.10
N SER A 6 28.66 -33.19 -0.74
CA SER A 6 27.52 -33.21 -1.64
C SER A 6 26.32 -32.59 -0.92
N ILE A 7 25.86 -31.46 -1.43
CA ILE A 7 24.55 -30.94 -1.06
C ILE A 7 23.55 -31.99 -1.56
N GLU A 8 23.02 -32.80 -0.64
CA GLU A 8 21.97 -33.76 -0.96
C GLU A 8 20.85 -33.06 -1.69
N GLU A 9 20.50 -33.53 -2.87
CA GLU A 9 19.33 -33.03 -3.60
C GLU A 9 18.10 -33.16 -2.67
N PRO A 10 17.33 -32.09 -2.46
CA PRO A 10 16.20 -32.15 -1.56
C PRO A 10 15.22 -33.24 -2.04
N ALA A 11 14.80 -34.10 -1.12
CA ALA A 11 13.92 -35.21 -1.41
C ALA A 11 12.66 -34.75 -2.15
N ARG A 12 12.12 -35.57 -3.08
CA ARG A 12 10.93 -35.20 -3.89
C ARG A 12 9.75 -34.63 -3.11
N TRP A 13 9.54 -35.09 -1.89
CA TRP A 13 8.50 -34.56 -1.01
C TRP A 13 8.79 -33.12 -0.52
N GLN A 14 10.05 -32.74 -0.34
CA GLN A 14 10.45 -31.39 0.03
C GLN A 14 10.18 -30.42 -1.13
N HIS A 15 10.46 -30.83 -2.37
CA HIS A 15 10.10 -30.06 -3.57
C HIS A 15 8.57 -29.86 -3.69
N ALA A 16 7.81 -30.92 -3.41
CA ALA A 16 6.36 -30.85 -3.44
C ALA A 16 5.83 -29.89 -2.34
N LEU A 17 6.36 -29.97 -1.12
CA LEU A 17 5.99 -29.05 -0.03
C LEU A 17 6.37 -27.59 -0.36
N VAL A 18 7.58 -27.35 -0.84
CA VAL A 18 8.01 -25.99 -1.23
C VAL A 18 7.10 -25.43 -2.33
N THR A 19 6.71 -26.25 -3.30
CA THR A 19 5.78 -25.82 -4.37
C THR A 19 4.40 -25.51 -3.84
N VAL A 20 3.87 -26.34 -2.94
CA VAL A 20 2.58 -26.09 -2.29
C VAL A 20 2.63 -24.82 -1.42
N PHE A 21 3.67 -24.67 -0.59
CA PHE A 21 3.82 -23.47 0.25
C PHE A 21 4.04 -22.19 -0.58
N ARG A 22 4.79 -22.27 -1.68
CA ARG A 22 4.92 -21.15 -2.63
C ARG A 22 3.60 -20.83 -3.30
N GLY A 23 2.82 -21.84 -3.69
CA GLY A 23 1.49 -21.65 -4.25
C GLY A 23 0.52 -21.00 -3.26
N LEU A 24 0.45 -21.52 -2.03
CA LEU A 24 -0.41 -20.97 -0.96
C LEU A 24 0.09 -19.60 -0.46
N GLY A 25 1.40 -19.35 -0.48
CA GLY A 25 2.00 -18.06 -0.14
C GLY A 25 1.86 -17.00 -1.24
N ASN A 26 1.39 -17.38 -2.43
CA ASN A 26 1.08 -16.41 -3.47
C ASN A 26 -0.12 -15.56 -3.04
N SER A 27 0.05 -14.22 -3.02
CA SER A 27 -0.97 -13.29 -2.56
C SER A 27 -2.30 -13.43 -3.32
N THR A 28 -2.25 -13.68 -4.63
CA THR A 28 -3.44 -13.86 -5.46
C THR A 28 -4.20 -15.13 -5.07
N VAL A 29 -3.50 -16.24 -4.86
CA VAL A 29 -4.10 -17.50 -4.43
C VAL A 29 -4.68 -17.38 -3.04
N ALA A 30 -3.94 -16.79 -2.10
CA ALA A 30 -4.39 -16.58 -0.73
C ALA A 30 -5.65 -15.69 -0.67
N LEU A 31 -5.68 -14.58 -1.41
CA LEU A 31 -6.84 -13.69 -1.49
C LEU A 31 -8.04 -14.36 -2.17
N THR A 32 -7.82 -15.16 -3.22
CA THR A 32 -8.89 -15.91 -3.88
C THR A 32 -9.50 -16.94 -2.92
N LEU A 33 -8.68 -17.70 -2.21
CA LEU A 33 -9.15 -18.65 -1.21
C LEU A 33 -9.91 -17.95 -0.08
N ALA A 34 -9.41 -16.82 0.42
CA ALA A 34 -10.11 -16.02 1.42
C ALA A 34 -11.48 -15.53 0.93
N ALA A 35 -11.56 -15.07 -0.31
CA ALA A 35 -12.84 -14.66 -0.93
C ALA A 35 -13.82 -15.84 -1.05
N VAL A 36 -13.35 -17.02 -1.47
CA VAL A 36 -14.19 -18.24 -1.56
C VAL A 36 -14.68 -18.64 -0.16
N VAL A 37 -13.83 -18.63 0.84
CA VAL A 37 -14.22 -18.96 2.23
C VAL A 37 -15.24 -17.94 2.74
N ALA A 38 -15.03 -16.65 2.50
CA ALA A 38 -15.97 -15.60 2.90
C ALA A 38 -17.34 -15.77 2.24
N LEU A 39 -17.38 -16.03 0.93
CA LEU A 39 -18.62 -16.29 0.21
C LEU A 39 -19.31 -17.57 0.68
N ALA A 40 -18.56 -18.64 0.93
CA ALA A 40 -19.11 -19.88 1.47
C ALA A 40 -19.69 -19.69 2.87
N THR A 41 -19.04 -18.89 3.71
CA THR A 41 -19.51 -18.54 5.05
C THR A 41 -20.80 -17.72 4.96
N LEU A 42 -20.83 -16.70 4.11
CA LEU A 42 -22.02 -15.89 3.86
C LEU A 42 -23.18 -16.75 3.36
N ALA A 43 -22.93 -17.65 2.41
CA ALA A 43 -23.95 -18.56 1.87
C ALA A 43 -24.52 -19.54 2.92
N ARG A 44 -23.74 -19.87 3.95
CA ARG A 44 -24.17 -20.75 5.04
C ARG A 44 -24.88 -20.03 6.18
N GLN A 45 -24.82 -18.70 6.23
CA GLN A 45 -25.55 -17.94 7.23
C GLN A 45 -27.06 -18.04 6.99
N ARG A 46 -27.82 -18.28 8.07
CA ARG A 46 -29.28 -18.34 7.98
C ARG A 46 -29.84 -16.95 7.66
N GLY A 47 -30.66 -16.86 6.60
CA GLY A 47 -31.38 -15.64 6.24
C GLY A 47 -30.71 -14.79 5.15
N VAL A 48 -29.60 -15.24 4.57
CA VAL A 48 -29.01 -14.56 3.40
C VAL A 48 -29.69 -15.09 2.13
N ASP A 49 -30.45 -14.21 1.47
CA ASP A 49 -31.08 -14.48 0.20
C ASP A 49 -30.09 -14.33 -0.97
N ARG A 50 -30.45 -14.94 -2.11
CA ARG A 50 -29.66 -14.88 -3.35
C ARG A 50 -29.41 -13.42 -3.82
N ASP A 51 -30.39 -12.55 -3.64
CA ASP A 51 -30.29 -11.17 -4.07
C ASP A 51 -29.36 -10.36 -3.17
N GLN A 52 -29.33 -10.67 -1.90
CA GLN A 52 -28.37 -10.10 -0.95
C GLN A 52 -26.95 -10.57 -1.26
N MET A 53 -26.76 -11.82 -1.63
CA MET A 53 -25.45 -12.32 -2.06
C MET A 53 -24.99 -11.65 -3.35
N LYS A 54 -25.88 -11.50 -4.35
CA LYS A 54 -25.57 -10.79 -5.60
C LYS A 54 -25.15 -9.34 -5.33
N SER A 55 -25.91 -8.62 -4.50
CA SER A 55 -25.59 -7.21 -4.19
C SER A 55 -24.25 -7.07 -3.47
N THR A 56 -23.92 -7.99 -2.56
CA THR A 56 -22.61 -8.01 -1.86
C THR A 56 -21.47 -8.26 -2.84
N VAL A 57 -21.60 -9.26 -3.72
CA VAL A 57 -20.59 -9.56 -4.74
C VAL A 57 -20.46 -8.41 -5.73
N GLN A 58 -21.58 -7.83 -6.18
CA GLN A 58 -21.56 -6.70 -7.09
C GLN A 58 -20.89 -5.47 -6.46
N GLY A 59 -21.18 -5.16 -5.20
CA GLY A 59 -20.52 -4.09 -4.47
C GLY A 59 -19.00 -4.29 -4.34
N ALA A 60 -18.57 -5.52 -4.05
CA ALA A 60 -17.15 -5.87 -3.98
C ALA A 60 -16.46 -5.75 -5.35
N LEU A 61 -17.09 -6.22 -6.43
CA LEU A 61 -16.56 -6.11 -7.79
C LEU A 61 -16.49 -4.66 -8.26
N MET A 62 -17.48 -3.84 -7.96
CA MET A 62 -17.46 -2.41 -8.28
C MET A 62 -16.32 -1.70 -7.54
N GLY A 63 -16.17 -1.96 -6.24
CA GLY A 63 -15.06 -1.41 -5.46
C GLY A 63 -13.68 -1.83 -6.00
N GLY A 64 -13.52 -3.11 -6.31
CA GLY A 64 -12.31 -3.65 -6.93
C GLY A 64 -12.04 -3.04 -8.31
N GLY A 65 -13.06 -2.87 -9.13
CA GLY A 65 -12.97 -2.24 -10.46
C GLY A 65 -12.46 -0.80 -10.39
N VAL A 66 -12.94 -0.01 -9.43
CA VAL A 66 -12.46 1.36 -9.21
C VAL A 66 -10.97 1.36 -8.82
N ILE A 67 -10.54 0.46 -7.94
CA ILE A 67 -9.12 0.34 -7.55
C ILE A 67 -8.25 -0.01 -8.76
N ILE A 68 -8.67 -0.97 -9.58
CA ILE A 68 -7.96 -1.36 -10.81
C ILE A 68 -7.84 -0.16 -11.76
N LEU A 69 -8.92 0.56 -11.98
CA LEU A 69 -8.95 1.72 -12.88
C LEU A 69 -8.01 2.83 -12.40
N ILE A 70 -8.04 3.16 -11.11
CA ILE A 70 -7.17 4.19 -10.53
C ILE A 70 -5.70 3.76 -10.59
N THR A 71 -5.41 2.49 -10.32
CA THR A 71 -4.04 1.95 -10.40
C THR A 71 -3.52 2.01 -11.83
N ALA A 72 -4.33 1.62 -12.80
CA ALA A 72 -3.98 1.68 -14.21
C ALA A 72 -3.76 3.13 -14.69
N ALA A 73 -4.66 4.04 -14.30
CA ALA A 73 -4.53 5.47 -14.62
C ALA A 73 -3.28 6.10 -13.98
N GLY A 74 -2.99 5.77 -12.71
CA GLY A 74 -1.79 6.21 -12.02
C GLY A 74 -0.50 5.70 -12.68
N GLY A 75 -0.48 4.43 -13.08
CA GLY A 75 0.62 3.83 -13.83
C GLY A 75 0.81 4.47 -15.21
N ALA A 76 -0.27 4.72 -15.94
CA ALA A 76 -0.23 5.40 -17.23
C ALA A 76 0.31 6.85 -17.10
N LEU A 77 -0.16 7.59 -16.09
CA LEU A 77 0.35 8.94 -15.80
C LEU A 77 1.86 8.89 -15.47
N GLY A 78 2.29 7.95 -14.62
CA GLY A 78 3.70 7.75 -14.30
C GLY A 78 4.55 7.48 -15.55
N ALA A 79 4.07 6.62 -16.46
CA ALA A 79 4.74 6.32 -17.72
C ALA A 79 4.84 7.56 -18.65
N VAL A 80 3.78 8.36 -18.74
CA VAL A 80 3.79 9.61 -19.49
C VAL A 80 4.78 10.60 -18.89
N LEU A 81 4.79 10.77 -17.57
CA LEU A 81 5.73 11.64 -16.87
C LEU A 81 7.19 11.23 -17.11
N GLN A 82 7.48 9.93 -17.13
CA GLN A 82 8.82 9.44 -17.49
C GLN A 82 9.22 9.81 -18.92
N GLN A 83 8.29 9.75 -19.87
CA GLN A 83 8.56 10.11 -21.28
C GLN A 83 8.77 11.60 -21.50
N THR A 84 8.25 12.47 -20.64
CA THR A 84 8.42 13.94 -20.77
C THR A 84 9.80 14.44 -20.34
N GLY A 85 10.69 13.57 -19.88
CA GLY A 85 12.01 13.95 -19.38
C GLY A 85 11.98 14.67 -18.02
N ILE A 86 10.81 14.70 -17.36
CA ILE A 86 10.67 15.21 -15.99
C ILE A 86 11.62 14.44 -15.05
N GLY A 87 11.90 13.15 -15.33
CA GLY A 87 12.84 12.34 -14.57
C GLY A 87 14.22 13.01 -14.43
N SER A 88 14.79 13.50 -15.50
CA SER A 88 16.10 14.18 -15.48
C SER A 88 16.08 15.51 -14.70
N ARG A 89 15.01 16.29 -14.82
CA ARG A 89 14.83 17.52 -14.02
C ARG A 89 14.65 17.23 -12.54
N ILE A 90 13.97 16.16 -12.23
CA ILE A 90 13.79 15.67 -10.87
C ILE A 90 15.11 15.12 -10.33
N GLU A 91 15.91 14.44 -11.15
CA GLU A 91 17.24 13.97 -10.81
C GLU A 91 18.18 15.14 -10.45
N GLU A 92 18.17 16.23 -11.22
CA GLU A 92 18.89 17.46 -10.90
C GLU A 92 18.44 18.04 -9.54
N LEU A 93 17.15 18.12 -9.29
CA LEU A 93 16.59 18.62 -8.04
C LEU A 93 16.81 17.66 -6.87
N ALA A 94 16.72 16.35 -7.09
CA ALA A 94 16.93 15.32 -6.08
C ALA A 94 18.41 15.20 -5.69
N THR A 95 19.34 15.37 -6.62
CA THR A 95 20.79 15.43 -6.31
C THR A 95 21.15 16.64 -5.46
N ALA A 96 20.47 17.78 -5.67
CA ALA A 96 20.63 18.97 -4.84
C ALA A 96 19.98 18.83 -3.45
N HIS A 97 18.85 18.10 -3.36
CA HIS A 97 18.02 17.98 -2.15
C HIS A 97 17.52 16.57 -1.93
N ARG A 98 18.40 15.58 -1.87
CA ARG A 98 18.06 14.13 -1.80
C ARG A 98 17.02 13.77 -0.74
N ILE A 99 17.03 14.46 0.39
CA ILE A 99 16.07 14.24 1.49
C ILE A 99 14.68 14.83 1.17
N ALA A 100 14.58 15.78 0.23
CA ALA A 100 13.31 16.43 -0.11
C ALA A 100 12.31 15.48 -0.81
N VAL A 101 12.77 14.37 -1.39
CA VAL A 101 11.91 13.35 -2.03
C VAL A 101 11.01 12.66 -1.00
N LEU A 102 11.51 12.40 0.20
CA LEU A 102 10.71 11.76 1.26
C LEU A 102 9.55 12.65 1.75
N PRO A 103 9.76 13.93 2.11
CA PRO A 103 8.67 14.86 2.39
C PRO A 103 7.69 15.02 1.23
N LEU A 104 8.19 15.09 -0.01
CA LEU A 104 7.35 15.16 -1.19
C LEU A 104 6.43 13.93 -1.28
N ALA A 105 6.97 12.73 -1.11
CA ALA A 105 6.21 11.48 -1.13
C ALA A 105 5.13 11.46 -0.04
N PHE A 106 5.47 11.90 1.16
CA PHE A 106 4.51 12.04 2.26
C PHE A 106 3.38 13.01 1.90
N VAL A 107 3.71 14.20 1.41
CA VAL A 107 2.71 15.23 1.07
C VAL A 107 1.80 14.78 -0.08
N VAL A 108 2.38 14.28 -1.18
CA VAL A 108 1.60 13.76 -2.32
C VAL A 108 0.65 12.67 -1.88
N THR A 109 1.13 11.70 -1.10
CA THR A 109 0.28 10.61 -0.60
C THR A 109 -0.82 11.14 0.33
N SER A 110 -0.52 12.10 1.20
CA SER A 110 -1.49 12.72 2.10
C SER A 110 -2.58 13.48 1.33
N MET A 111 -2.21 14.20 0.28
CA MET A 111 -3.18 14.91 -0.57
C MET A 111 -4.12 13.93 -1.27
N VAL A 112 -3.57 12.89 -1.90
CA VAL A 112 -4.37 11.83 -2.53
C VAL A 112 -5.26 11.13 -1.49
N ARG A 113 -4.74 10.85 -0.31
CA ARG A 113 -5.48 10.25 0.81
C ARG A 113 -6.67 11.09 1.24
N THR A 114 -6.45 12.37 1.44
CA THR A 114 -7.50 13.32 1.85
C THR A 114 -8.57 13.46 0.77
N ALA A 115 -8.18 13.48 -0.49
CA ALA A 115 -9.12 13.60 -1.61
C ALA A 115 -9.95 12.33 -1.82
N GLN A 116 -9.34 11.14 -1.76
CA GLN A 116 -10.00 9.87 -2.13
C GLN A 116 -10.57 9.09 -0.94
N GLY A 117 -10.07 9.34 0.27
CA GLY A 117 -10.55 8.66 1.48
C GLY A 117 -10.00 7.25 1.70
N SER A 118 -9.17 6.70 0.80
CA SER A 118 -8.62 5.34 0.91
C SER A 118 -7.11 5.35 1.09
N ALA A 119 -6.61 4.78 2.18
CA ALA A 119 -5.18 4.62 2.43
C ALA A 119 -4.50 3.75 1.36
N THR A 120 -5.12 2.63 0.99
CA THR A 120 -4.58 1.70 -0.01
C THR A 120 -4.49 2.36 -1.38
N VAL A 121 -5.56 3.02 -1.82
CA VAL A 121 -5.60 3.70 -3.11
C VAL A 121 -4.58 4.84 -3.15
N SER A 122 -4.45 5.62 -2.07
CA SER A 122 -3.48 6.70 -2.00
C SER A 122 -2.04 6.20 -2.10
N MET A 123 -1.71 5.09 -1.45
CA MET A 123 -0.38 4.46 -1.56
C MET A 123 -0.10 3.97 -2.98
N ILE A 124 -1.03 3.26 -3.60
CA ILE A 124 -0.88 2.75 -4.97
C ILE A 124 -0.71 3.89 -5.97
N THR A 125 -1.53 4.93 -5.84
CA THR A 125 -1.45 6.13 -6.70
C THR A 125 -0.12 6.85 -6.51
N ALA A 126 0.31 7.04 -5.25
CA ALA A 126 1.59 7.69 -4.95
C ALA A 126 2.78 6.89 -5.49
N VAL A 127 2.76 5.55 -5.38
CA VAL A 127 3.78 4.69 -6.00
C VAL A 127 3.80 4.88 -7.51
N GLY A 128 2.63 4.92 -8.18
CA GLY A 128 2.55 5.17 -9.62
C GLY A 128 3.18 6.51 -10.03
N ILE A 129 2.91 7.58 -9.27
CA ILE A 129 3.47 8.92 -9.52
C ILE A 129 4.97 8.99 -9.23
N LEU A 130 5.42 8.34 -8.15
CA LEU A 130 6.77 8.47 -7.60
C LEU A 130 7.72 7.34 -8.02
N SER A 131 7.28 6.40 -8.84
CA SER A 131 8.09 5.25 -9.27
C SER A 131 9.37 5.65 -10.01
N GLY A 132 9.35 6.79 -10.73
CA GLY A 132 10.53 7.33 -11.39
C GLY A 132 11.65 7.78 -10.45
N PHE A 133 11.33 8.01 -9.16
CA PHE A 133 12.32 8.39 -8.14
C PHE A 133 12.93 7.17 -7.43
N ALA A 134 12.48 5.96 -7.68
CA ALA A 134 12.87 4.78 -6.93
C ALA A 134 14.27 4.23 -7.30
N ASP A 135 15.02 4.89 -8.18
CA ASP A 135 16.37 4.49 -8.53
C ASP A 135 17.35 4.79 -7.36
N PRO A 136 18.00 3.77 -6.80
CA PRO A 136 18.95 3.95 -5.70
C PRO A 136 20.09 4.91 -6.02
N GLY A 137 20.52 4.98 -7.29
CA GLY A 137 21.55 5.90 -7.76
C GLY A 137 21.17 7.38 -7.61
N VAL A 138 19.88 7.67 -7.73
CA VAL A 138 19.31 9.02 -7.62
C VAL A 138 19.02 9.39 -6.16
N LEU A 139 18.46 8.46 -5.39
CA LEU A 139 18.02 8.72 -4.02
C LEU A 139 19.16 8.94 -3.02
N GLY A 140 20.27 8.21 -3.16
CA GLY A 140 21.35 8.18 -2.18
C GLY A 140 20.98 7.55 -0.83
N PHE A 141 19.84 6.83 -0.79
CA PHE A 141 19.36 5.97 0.29
C PHE A 141 18.50 4.84 -0.30
N HIS A 142 18.30 3.80 0.47
CA HIS A 142 17.55 2.62 -0.01
C HIS A 142 16.07 2.96 -0.32
N PRO A 143 15.50 2.50 -1.45
CA PRO A 143 14.12 2.77 -1.85
C PRO A 143 13.05 2.40 -0.81
N VAL A 144 13.39 1.55 0.16
CA VAL A 144 12.48 1.22 1.27
C VAL A 144 12.03 2.46 2.04
N TYR A 145 12.89 3.48 2.16
CA TYR A 145 12.53 4.72 2.84
C TYR A 145 11.48 5.53 2.07
N LEU A 146 11.53 5.48 0.73
CA LEU A 146 10.47 6.06 -0.11
C LEU A 146 9.14 5.34 0.11
N ALA A 147 9.15 4.01 0.12
CA ALA A 147 7.96 3.22 0.40
C ALA A 147 7.39 3.50 1.81
N LEU A 148 8.25 3.64 2.81
CA LEU A 148 7.85 4.00 4.17
C LEU A 148 7.27 5.42 4.25
N ALA A 149 7.85 6.39 3.54
CA ALA A 149 7.33 7.76 3.47
C ALA A 149 5.93 7.81 2.84
N ILE A 150 5.69 7.04 1.76
CA ILE A 150 4.37 6.85 1.16
C ILE A 150 3.41 6.21 2.17
N GLY A 151 3.85 5.17 2.89
CA GLY A 151 3.06 4.53 3.94
C GLY A 151 2.68 5.49 5.07
N CYS A 152 3.60 6.35 5.51
CA CYS A 152 3.33 7.40 6.49
C CYS A 152 2.35 8.44 5.95
N GLY A 153 2.50 8.86 4.69
CA GLY A 153 1.62 9.80 4.02
C GLY A 153 0.19 9.29 3.81
N SER A 154 -0.03 7.98 3.87
CA SER A 154 -1.37 7.39 3.80
C SER A 154 -2.18 7.49 5.09
N LYS A 155 -1.60 8.02 6.17
CA LYS A 155 -2.25 8.10 7.50
C LYS A 155 -2.98 9.42 7.78
N PRO A 156 -2.44 10.61 7.39
CA PRO A 156 -3.04 11.87 7.80
C PRO A 156 -4.48 12.06 7.30
N ILE A 157 -5.24 12.71 8.14
CA ILE A 157 -6.57 13.29 7.89
C ILE A 157 -7.57 12.30 7.26
N PRO A 158 -7.80 11.09 7.82
CA PRO A 158 -9.00 10.34 7.46
C PRO A 158 -10.24 11.11 7.92
N TRP A 159 -11.22 11.26 7.05
CA TRP A 159 -12.45 12.00 7.35
C TRP A 159 -13.66 11.26 6.78
N MET A 160 -14.79 11.92 6.60
CA MET A 160 -16.07 11.30 6.23
C MET A 160 -16.05 10.56 4.88
N ASN A 161 -15.05 10.76 4.03
CA ASN A 161 -14.87 9.98 2.80
C ASN A 161 -14.16 8.64 3.02
N ASP A 162 -13.67 8.37 4.23
CA ASP A 162 -12.96 7.15 4.59
C ASP A 162 -13.92 6.12 5.22
N SER A 163 -13.95 4.91 4.67
CA SER A 163 -14.74 3.81 5.27
C SER A 163 -14.28 3.44 6.68
N GLY A 164 -12.97 3.50 6.97
CA GLY A 164 -12.41 3.25 8.30
C GLY A 164 -12.90 4.26 9.34
N PHE A 165 -13.06 5.54 8.94
CA PHE A 165 -13.63 6.58 9.79
C PHE A 165 -15.04 6.19 10.29
N TRP A 166 -15.89 5.73 9.39
CA TRP A 166 -17.25 5.32 9.73
C TRP A 166 -17.31 4.02 10.53
N VAL A 167 -16.46 3.05 10.18
CA VAL A 167 -16.40 1.78 10.92
C VAL A 167 -15.98 2.04 12.37
N VAL A 168 -14.90 2.79 12.58
CA VAL A 168 -14.40 3.09 13.92
C VAL A 168 -15.42 3.93 14.71
N GLY A 169 -15.96 4.99 14.13
CA GLY A 169 -16.96 5.82 14.79
C GLY A 169 -18.17 5.03 15.23
N ARG A 170 -18.74 4.22 14.33
CA ARG A 170 -19.93 3.40 14.61
C ARG A 170 -19.67 2.30 15.64
N MET A 171 -18.56 1.58 15.52
CA MET A 171 -18.24 0.51 16.46
C MET A 171 -17.86 0.99 17.86
N SER A 172 -17.32 2.22 17.96
CA SER A 172 -16.94 2.83 19.23
C SER A 172 -18.03 3.72 19.83
N GLY A 173 -19.18 3.87 19.16
CA GLY A 173 -20.26 4.74 19.62
C GLY A 173 -19.92 6.23 19.61
N LEU A 174 -18.93 6.64 18.78
CA LEU A 174 -18.49 8.01 18.67
C LEU A 174 -19.33 8.79 17.65
N THR A 175 -19.55 10.04 17.92
CA THR A 175 -20.08 10.99 16.93
C THR A 175 -19.02 11.31 15.87
N GLU A 176 -19.43 11.88 14.74
CA GLU A 176 -18.51 12.27 13.66
C GLU A 176 -17.45 13.27 14.17
N ALA A 177 -17.86 14.21 15.01
CA ALA A 177 -16.97 15.21 15.59
C ALA A 177 -15.93 14.58 16.57
N GLU A 178 -16.34 13.60 17.35
CA GLU A 178 -15.45 12.85 18.23
C GLU A 178 -14.52 11.96 17.44
N THR A 179 -14.99 11.31 16.39
CA THR A 179 -14.16 10.49 15.50
C THR A 179 -13.09 11.34 14.80
N LEU A 180 -13.42 12.55 14.35
CA LEU A 180 -12.44 13.50 13.80
C LEU A 180 -11.38 13.91 14.83
N LYS A 181 -11.80 14.21 16.06
CA LYS A 181 -10.90 14.64 17.13
C LYS A 181 -10.01 13.54 17.69
N THR A 182 -10.45 12.29 17.61
CA THR A 182 -9.72 11.11 18.15
C THR A 182 -9.02 10.35 17.04
N PHE A 183 -9.74 9.60 16.24
CA PHE A 183 -9.21 8.71 15.21
C PHE A 183 -8.41 9.45 14.14
N SER A 184 -8.95 10.56 13.60
CA SER A 184 -8.25 11.32 12.57
C SER A 184 -7.03 12.06 13.10
N ALA A 185 -7.12 12.61 14.30
CA ALA A 185 -5.98 13.25 14.96
C ALA A 185 -4.89 12.23 15.29
N GLU A 186 -5.25 11.06 15.83
CA GLU A 186 -4.32 9.99 16.16
C GLU A 186 -3.57 9.49 14.93
N LEU A 187 -4.27 9.20 13.84
CA LEU A 187 -3.63 8.76 12.60
C LEU A 187 -2.75 9.84 11.99
N THR A 188 -3.13 11.11 12.10
CA THR A 188 -2.31 12.24 11.63
C THR A 188 -1.00 12.33 12.42
N VAL A 189 -1.06 12.29 13.74
CA VAL A 189 0.12 12.28 14.61
C VAL A 189 1.01 11.08 14.30
N ARG A 190 0.42 9.89 14.13
CA ARG A 190 1.14 8.66 13.76
C ARG A 190 1.85 8.79 12.42
N GLY A 191 1.19 9.39 11.41
CA GLY A 191 1.79 9.66 10.10
C GLY A 191 2.99 10.58 10.18
N ILE A 192 2.87 11.70 10.92
CA ILE A 192 3.94 12.68 11.10
C ILE A 192 5.10 12.08 11.91
N ALA A 193 4.82 11.40 13.01
CA ALA A 193 5.84 10.75 13.83
C ALA A 193 6.60 9.68 13.01
N GLY A 194 5.87 8.84 12.27
CA GLY A 194 6.49 7.84 11.38
C GLY A 194 7.38 8.49 10.33
N MET A 195 6.92 9.57 9.69
CA MET A 195 7.72 10.32 8.72
C MET A 195 9.00 10.90 9.32
N THR A 196 8.93 11.44 10.54
CA THR A 196 10.11 11.95 11.26
C THR A 196 11.13 10.82 11.48
N VAL A 197 10.68 9.66 11.92
CA VAL A 197 11.55 8.49 12.09
C VAL A 197 12.16 8.06 10.75
N VAL A 198 11.37 7.99 9.67
CA VAL A 198 11.86 7.63 8.34
C VAL A 198 12.95 8.59 7.87
N MET A 199 12.78 9.90 8.05
CA MET A 199 13.79 10.92 7.69
C MET A 199 15.08 10.76 8.49
N VAL A 200 14.97 10.53 9.80
CA VAL A 200 16.14 10.29 10.66
C VAL A 200 16.86 9.02 10.23
N CYS A 201 16.11 7.92 10.03
CA CYS A 201 16.70 6.64 9.61
C CYS A 201 17.37 6.74 8.23
N ALA A 202 16.75 7.40 7.26
CA ALA A 202 17.34 7.59 5.94
C ALA A 202 18.66 8.38 5.98
N LYS A 203 18.80 9.30 6.96
CA LYS A 203 20.03 10.08 7.16
C LYS A 203 21.10 9.30 7.91
N VAL A 204 20.73 8.51 8.92
CA VAL A 204 21.67 7.81 9.83
C VAL A 204 22.07 6.44 9.26
N LEU A 205 21.16 5.77 8.59
CA LEU A 205 21.29 4.40 8.05
C LEU A 205 20.79 4.35 6.59
N PRO A 206 21.52 4.94 5.64
CA PRO A 206 21.03 5.03 4.25
C PRO A 206 20.83 3.66 3.57
N LEU A 207 21.39 2.57 4.11
CA LEU A 207 21.24 1.18 3.61
C LEU A 207 21.68 1.01 2.14
N VAL A 208 22.60 1.84 1.66
CA VAL A 208 23.15 1.84 0.28
C VAL A 208 24.41 0.99 0.24
#